data_91729ee641242559d32cdf38e3fc90f2
#
_entry.id   91729ee641242559d32cdf38e3fc90f2
#
_cell.length_a   1.000
_cell.length_b   1.000
_cell.length_c   1.000
_cell.angle_alpha   90.00
_cell.angle_beta   90.00
_cell.angle_gamma   90.00
#
_symmetry.space_group_name_H-M   'P 1'
#
loop_
_entity.id
_entity.type
_entity.pdbx_description
1 polymer ?
#
loop_
_entity_poly.entity_id
_entity_poly.type
_entity_poly.pdbx_seq_one_letter_code
_entity_poly.pdbx_strand_id
1 'polypeptide(L)'
;MAASTASLVLAGRADELRISATAQERVRDAARRLGYRPNALSTGLRTGTTRTLGFVSDSVASSQLAGEMIRGAIESARARGYMVFVGETAGDAHLERDLLDAMFDRQVDGVVLATMMTHARAIPVEATRMPTVLLNIEPTDDADYVRVLPDEVAAGADAARLLVDSGHRRIHLIGVGDDPATAHPFGLAAAQRLRGALTVFAETGQQIVSARPTVQWLPPEGFRLVSEVLDSGAEVDALLCLNDRLAMGAYQALQERGVRVPDDVSVLSFDDTSFARWLRPGLTTFAFPQRALGRAAADELIDLIERGAATVGSSAPTAAHLVPLPLRLRASVADRT
;
A
#
# COMPACT_ATOMS: atom_id res chain seq x y z
N MET A 1 -8.72 22.94 -46.14
CA MET A 1 -8.55 23.28 -44.70
C MET A 1 -7.05 23.24 -44.41
N ALA A 2 -6.50 24.21 -43.69
CA ALA A 2 -5.07 24.26 -43.41
C ALA A 2 -4.70 23.13 -42.38
N ALA A 3 -3.49 22.58 -42.51
CA ALA A 3 -3.00 21.56 -41.58
C ALA A 3 -3.00 22.03 -40.10
N SER A 4 -2.76 23.32 -39.89
CA SER A 4 -2.85 23.97 -38.59
C SER A 4 -4.27 23.88 -37.96
N THR A 5 -5.32 24.11 -38.76
CA THR A 5 -6.71 24.01 -38.30
C THR A 5 -7.06 22.56 -37.90
N ALA A 6 -6.61 21.58 -38.70
CA ALA A 6 -6.82 20.17 -38.39
C ALA A 6 -6.11 19.76 -37.08
N SER A 7 -4.87 20.21 -36.90
CA SER A 7 -4.11 19.99 -35.66
C SER A 7 -4.80 20.56 -34.41
N LEU A 8 -5.36 21.76 -34.50
CA LEU A 8 -6.06 22.41 -33.39
C LEU A 8 -7.37 21.71 -33.03
N VAL A 9 -8.14 21.27 -34.03
CA VAL A 9 -9.37 20.48 -33.83
C VAL A 9 -9.05 19.14 -33.14
N LEU A 10 -8.02 18.44 -33.62
CA LEU A 10 -7.61 17.15 -33.08
C LEU A 10 -6.94 17.25 -31.69
N ALA A 11 -6.42 18.43 -31.37
CA ALA A 11 -5.87 18.76 -30.05
C ALA A 11 -6.94 19.23 -29.01
N GLY A 12 -8.24 19.27 -29.40
CA GLY A 12 -9.32 19.70 -28.48
C GLY A 12 -9.41 21.21 -28.28
N ARG A 13 -8.65 22.03 -29.02
CA ARG A 13 -8.58 23.51 -28.88
C ARG A 13 -9.41 24.27 -29.89
N ALA A 14 -10.39 23.59 -30.49
CA ALA A 14 -11.21 24.17 -31.56
C ALA A 14 -12.07 25.35 -31.07
N ASP A 15 -12.55 25.29 -29.82
CA ASP A 15 -13.44 26.31 -29.26
C ASP A 15 -12.69 27.59 -28.90
N GLU A 16 -11.42 27.48 -28.45
CA GLU A 16 -10.55 28.63 -28.15
C GLU A 16 -10.36 29.52 -29.36
N LEU A 17 -10.37 28.94 -30.55
CA LEU A 17 -10.14 29.61 -31.83
C LEU A 17 -11.40 29.76 -32.67
N ARG A 18 -12.59 29.52 -32.07
CA ARG A 18 -13.90 29.69 -32.70
C ARG A 18 -14.04 28.91 -34.02
N ILE A 19 -13.45 27.72 -34.14
CA ILE A 19 -13.59 26.85 -35.30
C ILE A 19 -15.03 26.29 -35.28
N SER A 20 -15.77 26.49 -36.40
CA SER A 20 -17.15 26.07 -36.48
C SER A 20 -17.34 24.55 -36.21
N ALA A 21 -18.45 24.18 -35.59
CA ALA A 21 -18.79 22.77 -35.29
C ALA A 21 -18.72 21.87 -36.57
N THR A 22 -19.21 22.37 -37.68
CA THR A 22 -19.15 21.65 -38.98
C THR A 22 -17.70 21.41 -39.45
N ALA A 23 -16.80 22.36 -39.22
CA ALA A 23 -15.38 22.18 -39.58
C ALA A 23 -14.70 21.18 -38.63
N GLN A 24 -15.03 21.22 -37.34
CA GLN A 24 -14.54 20.26 -36.35
C GLN A 24 -14.98 18.83 -36.69
N GLU A 25 -16.25 18.63 -37.04
CA GLU A 25 -16.79 17.32 -37.41
C GLU A 25 -16.13 16.77 -38.68
N ARG A 26 -15.96 17.58 -39.72
CA ARG A 26 -15.25 17.18 -40.95
C ARG A 26 -13.81 16.74 -40.66
N VAL A 27 -13.09 17.41 -39.78
CA VAL A 27 -11.73 17.01 -39.38
C VAL A 27 -11.72 15.70 -38.64
N ARG A 28 -12.61 15.53 -37.65
CA ARG A 28 -12.72 14.28 -36.88
C ARG A 28 -13.09 13.11 -37.79
N ASP A 29 -14.02 13.29 -38.72
CA ASP A 29 -14.40 12.28 -39.71
C ASP A 29 -13.26 11.90 -40.64
N ALA A 30 -12.53 12.89 -41.17
CA ALA A 30 -11.37 12.63 -41.99
C ALA A 30 -10.28 11.87 -41.24
N ALA A 31 -10.00 12.25 -39.98
CA ALA A 31 -9.05 11.56 -39.14
C ALA A 31 -9.47 10.10 -38.89
N ARG A 32 -10.76 9.85 -38.57
CA ARG A 32 -11.31 8.48 -38.40
C ARG A 32 -11.13 7.66 -39.69
N ARG A 33 -11.50 8.19 -40.84
CA ARG A 33 -11.38 7.48 -42.13
C ARG A 33 -9.96 7.15 -42.54
N LEU A 34 -9.01 8.04 -42.20
CA LEU A 34 -7.59 7.85 -42.49
C LEU A 34 -6.83 7.06 -41.43
N GLY A 35 -7.49 6.65 -40.34
CA GLY A 35 -6.83 6.03 -39.20
C GLY A 35 -5.81 6.95 -38.51
N TYR A 36 -5.89 8.27 -38.78
CA TYR A 36 -4.95 9.23 -38.21
C TYR A 36 -5.20 9.41 -36.71
N ARG A 37 -4.15 9.23 -35.92
CA ARG A 37 -4.11 9.59 -34.52
C ARG A 37 -3.02 10.62 -34.28
N PRO A 38 -3.28 11.71 -33.54
CA PRO A 38 -2.21 12.61 -33.12
C PRO A 38 -1.09 11.82 -32.44
N ASN A 39 0.15 12.14 -32.77
CA ASN A 39 1.29 11.53 -32.10
C ASN A 39 1.33 12.06 -30.66
N ALA A 40 1.19 11.14 -29.69
CA ALA A 40 1.18 11.47 -28.25
C ALA A 40 2.47 12.20 -27.83
N LEU A 41 3.64 11.77 -28.34
CA LEU A 41 4.93 12.44 -28.09
C LEU A 41 4.95 13.87 -28.60
N SER A 42 4.48 14.10 -29.87
CA SER A 42 4.40 15.45 -30.44
C SER A 42 3.41 16.34 -29.69
N THR A 43 2.36 15.76 -29.18
CA THR A 43 1.39 16.46 -28.33
C THR A 43 2.00 16.79 -26.99
N GLY A 44 2.66 15.84 -26.34
CA GLY A 44 3.36 16.01 -25.06
C GLY A 44 4.43 17.10 -25.10
N LEU A 45 5.28 17.10 -26.14
CA LEU A 45 6.28 18.15 -26.37
C LEU A 45 5.66 19.56 -26.47
N ARG A 46 4.47 19.67 -27.02
CA ARG A 46 3.77 20.97 -27.18
C ARG A 46 2.98 21.39 -25.91
N THR A 47 2.43 20.43 -25.17
CA THR A 47 1.60 20.69 -23.98
C THR A 47 2.40 20.64 -22.67
N GLY A 48 3.63 20.13 -22.73
CA GLY A 48 4.46 19.90 -21.55
C GLY A 48 4.02 18.69 -20.70
N THR A 49 3.07 17.87 -21.19
CA THR A 49 2.55 16.68 -20.47
C THR A 49 2.23 15.56 -21.44
N THR A 50 2.64 14.34 -21.10
CA THR A 50 2.41 13.12 -21.88
C THR A 50 1.17 12.35 -21.42
N ARG A 51 0.59 12.74 -20.28
CA ARG A 51 -0.48 11.99 -19.60
C ARG A 51 -0.07 10.55 -19.30
N THR A 52 1.19 10.36 -18.90
CA THR A 52 1.75 9.05 -18.59
C THR A 52 2.47 9.10 -17.25
N LEU A 53 2.12 8.17 -16.36
CA LEU A 53 2.77 7.97 -15.06
C LEU A 53 3.66 6.73 -15.10
N GLY A 54 4.78 6.76 -14.39
CA GLY A 54 5.55 5.58 -14.06
C GLY A 54 5.08 4.97 -12.73
N PHE A 55 5.13 3.66 -12.62
CA PHE A 55 4.98 2.92 -11.36
C PHE A 55 6.14 1.92 -11.28
N VAL A 56 7.14 2.24 -10.47
CA VAL A 56 8.34 1.41 -10.29
C VAL A 56 8.28 0.76 -8.91
N SER A 57 8.41 -0.56 -8.85
CA SER A 57 8.29 -1.30 -7.60
C SER A 57 9.29 -2.44 -7.47
N ASP A 58 9.52 -2.90 -6.24
CA ASP A 58 10.35 -4.07 -5.96
C ASP A 58 9.71 -5.38 -6.44
N SER A 59 8.61 -5.80 -5.86
CA SER A 59 7.94 -7.08 -6.14
C SER A 59 6.40 -6.97 -6.13
N VAL A 60 5.86 -5.75 -6.31
CA VAL A 60 4.41 -5.51 -6.24
C VAL A 60 3.68 -6.15 -7.43
N ALA A 61 4.24 -6.06 -8.64
CA ALA A 61 3.59 -6.54 -9.85
C ALA A 61 3.50 -8.07 -9.92
N SER A 62 4.54 -8.78 -9.47
CA SER A 62 4.59 -10.24 -9.44
C SER A 62 3.92 -10.86 -8.21
N SER A 63 3.66 -10.06 -7.18
CA SER A 63 3.03 -10.52 -5.95
C SER A 63 1.53 -10.78 -6.12
N GLN A 64 1.08 -11.97 -5.76
CA GLN A 64 -0.36 -12.28 -5.68
C GLN A 64 -1.07 -11.43 -4.60
N LEU A 65 -0.32 -10.91 -3.63
CA LEU A 65 -0.87 -10.13 -2.52
C LEU A 65 -1.00 -8.65 -2.85
N ALA A 66 -0.14 -8.10 -3.71
CA ALA A 66 -0.04 -6.65 -3.94
C ALA A 66 -0.56 -6.16 -5.31
N GLY A 67 -1.02 -7.03 -6.19
CA GLY A 67 -1.56 -6.65 -7.52
C GLY A 67 -2.73 -5.64 -7.46
N GLU A 68 -3.48 -5.62 -6.35
CA GLU A 68 -4.54 -4.64 -6.13
C GLU A 68 -3.99 -3.20 -5.94
N MET A 69 -2.73 -3.05 -5.51
CA MET A 69 -2.07 -1.74 -5.40
C MET A 69 -1.88 -1.10 -6.78
N ILE A 70 -1.32 -1.86 -7.73
CA ILE A 70 -1.20 -1.40 -9.13
C ILE A 70 -2.57 -1.13 -9.74
N ARG A 71 -3.54 -2.00 -9.46
CA ARG A 71 -4.92 -1.81 -9.95
C ARG A 71 -5.52 -0.50 -9.45
N GLY A 72 -5.35 -0.16 -8.16
CA GLY A 72 -5.80 1.10 -7.60
C GLY A 72 -5.16 2.31 -8.29
N ALA A 73 -3.85 2.25 -8.54
CA ALA A 73 -3.13 3.30 -9.26
C ALA A 73 -3.63 3.46 -10.71
N ILE A 74 -3.83 2.36 -11.45
CA ILE A 74 -4.35 2.39 -12.81
C ILE A 74 -5.76 2.97 -12.88
N GLU A 75 -6.63 2.61 -11.94
CA GLU A 75 -8.01 3.11 -11.90
C GLU A 75 -8.06 4.61 -11.66
N SER A 76 -7.28 5.12 -10.70
CA SER A 76 -7.19 6.55 -10.42
C SER A 76 -6.59 7.31 -11.61
N ALA A 77 -5.45 6.87 -12.13
CA ALA A 77 -4.79 7.47 -13.28
C ALA A 77 -5.74 7.54 -14.48
N ARG A 78 -6.43 6.44 -14.80
CA ARG A 78 -7.40 6.38 -15.91
C ARG A 78 -8.56 7.36 -15.73
N ALA A 79 -9.09 7.50 -14.52
CA ALA A 79 -10.19 8.43 -14.23
C ALA A 79 -9.81 9.90 -14.52
N ARG A 80 -8.52 10.23 -14.39
CA ARG A 80 -7.94 11.56 -14.68
C ARG A 80 -7.28 11.66 -16.07
N GLY A 81 -7.44 10.62 -16.93
CA GLY A 81 -6.96 10.62 -18.29
C GLY A 81 -5.46 10.33 -18.43
N TYR A 82 -4.86 9.67 -17.45
CA TYR A 82 -3.47 9.21 -17.48
C TYR A 82 -3.37 7.71 -17.79
N MET A 83 -2.25 7.31 -18.38
CA MET A 83 -1.81 5.93 -18.55
C MET A 83 -0.72 5.62 -17.52
N VAL A 84 -0.57 4.35 -17.12
CA VAL A 84 0.48 3.91 -16.19
C VAL A 84 1.41 2.93 -16.89
N PHE A 85 2.71 3.20 -16.85
CA PHE A 85 3.76 2.25 -17.18
C PHE A 85 4.25 1.60 -15.88
N VAL A 86 4.30 0.27 -15.85
CA VAL A 86 4.71 -0.49 -14.67
C VAL A 86 6.09 -1.09 -14.93
N GLY A 87 7.03 -0.88 -14.02
CA GLY A 87 8.32 -1.53 -13.95
C GLY A 87 8.50 -2.26 -12.64
N GLU A 88 9.08 -3.46 -12.67
CA GLU A 88 9.40 -4.24 -11.47
C GLU A 88 10.89 -4.56 -11.41
N THR A 89 11.49 -4.39 -10.24
CA THR A 89 12.94 -4.50 -10.04
C THR A 89 13.35 -5.80 -9.36
N ALA A 90 12.41 -6.53 -8.77
CA ALA A 90 12.68 -7.68 -7.89
C ALA A 90 13.71 -7.37 -6.77
N GLY A 91 13.80 -6.09 -6.36
CA GLY A 91 14.75 -5.61 -5.35
C GLY A 91 16.16 -5.32 -5.89
N ASP A 92 16.38 -5.38 -7.20
CA ASP A 92 17.67 -5.01 -7.81
C ASP A 92 17.78 -3.49 -7.94
N ALA A 93 18.71 -2.89 -7.18
CA ALA A 93 18.96 -1.45 -7.17
C ALA A 93 19.54 -0.91 -8.50
N HIS A 94 20.22 -1.73 -9.31
CA HIS A 94 20.69 -1.31 -10.62
C HIS A 94 19.53 -1.21 -11.59
N LEU A 95 18.71 -2.26 -11.65
CA LEU A 95 17.51 -2.27 -12.48
C LEU A 95 16.52 -1.14 -12.08
N GLU A 96 16.46 -0.80 -10.79
CA GLU A 96 15.63 0.33 -10.35
C GLU A 96 16.08 1.64 -10.98
N ARG A 97 17.39 1.94 -10.96
CA ARG A 97 17.92 3.15 -11.62
C ARG A 97 17.70 3.14 -13.12
N ASP A 98 17.96 2.00 -13.77
CA ASP A 98 17.76 1.85 -15.22
C ASP A 98 16.27 2.08 -15.61
N LEU A 99 15.33 1.60 -14.79
CA LEU A 99 13.91 1.83 -15.00
C LEU A 99 13.51 3.28 -14.79
N LEU A 100 14.05 3.96 -13.77
CA LEU A 100 13.81 5.38 -13.51
C LEU A 100 14.35 6.25 -14.66
N ASP A 101 15.58 5.97 -15.14
CA ASP A 101 16.15 6.62 -16.31
C ASP A 101 15.31 6.37 -17.58
N ALA A 102 14.88 5.13 -17.78
CA ALA A 102 14.02 4.78 -18.92
C ALA A 102 12.64 5.48 -18.86
N MET A 103 12.07 5.68 -17.66
CA MET A 103 10.84 6.45 -17.48
C MET A 103 11.07 7.93 -17.78
N PHE A 104 12.18 8.52 -17.29
CA PHE A 104 12.56 9.89 -17.58
C PHE A 104 12.78 10.13 -19.07
N ASP A 105 13.52 9.25 -19.77
CA ASP A 105 13.77 9.35 -21.21
C ASP A 105 12.49 9.25 -22.04
N ARG A 106 11.49 8.52 -21.55
CA ARG A 106 10.17 8.42 -22.18
C ARG A 106 9.24 9.55 -21.80
N GLN A 107 9.76 10.53 -21.05
CA GLN A 107 9.02 11.72 -20.64
C GLN A 107 7.71 11.38 -19.89
N VAL A 108 7.73 10.41 -18.98
CA VAL A 108 6.61 10.25 -18.04
C VAL A 108 6.49 11.52 -17.21
N ASP A 109 5.27 11.92 -16.89
CA ASP A 109 5.01 13.18 -16.18
C ASP A 109 5.41 13.10 -14.69
N GLY A 110 5.54 11.88 -14.17
CA GLY A 110 6.00 11.59 -12.81
C GLY A 110 5.98 10.10 -12.50
N VAL A 111 6.50 9.72 -11.33
CA VAL A 111 6.66 8.32 -10.92
C VAL A 111 6.13 8.06 -9.52
N VAL A 112 5.45 6.93 -9.32
CA VAL A 112 5.26 6.31 -8.01
C VAL A 112 6.39 5.31 -7.82
N LEU A 113 7.21 5.53 -6.79
CA LEU A 113 8.21 4.56 -6.33
C LEU A 113 7.62 3.79 -5.17
N ALA A 114 7.46 2.47 -5.34
CA ALA A 114 6.68 1.64 -4.43
C ALA A 114 7.47 0.45 -3.90
N THR A 115 7.13 0.00 -2.68
CA THR A 115 7.60 -1.27 -2.14
C THR A 115 6.44 -2.09 -1.61
N MET A 116 6.61 -3.43 -1.62
CA MET A 116 5.57 -4.34 -1.14
C MET A 116 5.35 -4.21 0.37
N MET A 117 6.43 -4.02 1.12
CA MET A 117 6.40 -3.82 2.58
C MET A 117 6.93 -2.44 2.93
N THR A 118 6.31 -1.80 3.93
CA THR A 118 6.79 -0.50 4.41
C THR A 118 8.16 -0.64 5.08
N HIS A 119 9.16 0.03 4.52
CA HIS A 119 10.51 0.10 5.12
C HIS A 119 11.21 1.42 4.84
N ALA A 120 12.23 1.72 5.67
CA ALA A 120 13.07 2.89 5.48
C ALA A 120 14.19 2.58 4.48
N ARG A 121 14.42 3.48 3.51
CA ARG A 121 15.50 3.35 2.52
C ARG A 121 15.91 4.69 1.92
N ALA A 122 17.12 4.71 1.39
CA ALA A 122 17.57 5.83 0.56
C ALA A 122 16.82 5.85 -0.78
N ILE A 123 16.52 7.06 -1.27
CA ILE A 123 15.85 7.24 -2.56
C ILE A 123 16.87 7.44 -3.65
N PRO A 124 16.79 6.71 -4.79
CA PRO A 124 17.70 6.90 -5.92
C PRO A 124 17.64 8.34 -6.44
N VAL A 125 18.80 8.92 -6.75
CA VAL A 125 18.88 10.28 -7.28
C VAL A 125 18.12 10.45 -8.60
N GLU A 126 17.99 9.40 -9.39
CA GLU A 126 17.22 9.37 -10.63
C GLU A 126 15.73 9.71 -10.39
N ALA A 127 15.18 9.33 -9.25
CA ALA A 127 13.79 9.66 -8.87
C ALA A 127 13.60 11.17 -8.62
N THR A 128 14.67 11.92 -8.27
CA THR A 128 14.57 13.37 -8.04
C THR A 128 14.45 14.20 -9.32
N ARG A 129 14.61 13.59 -10.49
CA ARG A 129 14.57 14.26 -11.79
C ARG A 129 13.14 14.53 -12.31
N MET A 130 12.14 13.96 -11.66
CA MET A 130 10.72 14.08 -12.01
C MET A 130 9.85 14.10 -10.76
N PRO A 131 8.61 14.58 -10.82
CA PRO A 131 7.65 14.44 -9.73
C PRO A 131 7.57 13.00 -9.23
N THR A 132 7.80 12.78 -7.94
CA THR A 132 7.88 11.44 -7.34
C THR A 132 7.05 11.37 -6.07
N VAL A 133 6.23 10.31 -5.97
CA VAL A 133 5.50 9.93 -4.77
C VAL A 133 6.04 8.60 -4.26
N LEU A 134 6.32 8.52 -2.97
CA LEU A 134 6.78 7.32 -2.30
C LEU A 134 5.59 6.53 -1.74
N LEU A 135 5.50 5.26 -2.09
CA LEU A 135 4.44 4.36 -1.63
C LEU A 135 5.05 3.21 -0.80
N ASN A 136 4.66 3.10 0.46
CA ASN A 136 5.25 2.19 1.45
C ASN A 136 6.76 2.42 1.71
N ILE A 137 7.26 3.61 1.46
CA ILE A 137 8.67 3.96 1.68
C ILE A 137 8.76 5.14 2.65
N GLU A 138 9.60 5.00 3.67
CA GLU A 138 10.11 6.09 4.50
C GLU A 138 11.50 6.46 4.00
N PRO A 139 11.73 7.67 3.48
CA PRO A 139 13.06 8.09 3.05
C PRO A 139 14.00 8.20 4.25
N THR A 140 15.28 7.84 4.03
CA THR A 140 16.33 7.99 5.07
C THR A 140 17.15 9.26 4.88
N ASP A 141 16.90 10.03 3.83
CA ASP A 141 17.47 11.36 3.60
C ASP A 141 16.50 12.45 4.10
N ASP A 142 17.00 13.68 4.20
CA ASP A 142 16.23 14.84 4.67
C ASP A 142 15.35 15.48 3.57
N ALA A 143 15.23 14.83 2.41
CA ALA A 143 14.45 15.35 1.31
C ALA A 143 12.94 15.19 1.55
N ASP A 144 12.18 16.24 1.22
CA ASP A 144 10.72 16.26 1.40
C ASP A 144 10.02 15.60 0.20
N TYR A 145 9.59 14.35 0.40
CA TYR A 145 8.79 13.59 -0.55
C TYR A 145 7.33 13.50 -0.10
N VAL A 146 6.42 13.54 -1.05
CA VAL A 146 5.04 13.12 -0.80
C VAL A 146 5.04 11.61 -0.57
N ARG A 147 4.53 11.19 0.60
CA ARG A 147 4.52 9.79 1.05
C ARG A 147 3.11 9.30 1.24
N VAL A 148 2.83 8.10 0.77
CA VAL A 148 1.57 7.39 1.01
C VAL A 148 1.89 6.10 1.75
N LEU A 149 1.35 5.96 2.96
CA LEU A 149 1.67 4.87 3.88
C LEU A 149 0.40 4.28 4.47
N PRO A 150 0.39 2.99 4.83
CA PRO A 150 -0.70 2.43 5.64
C PRO A 150 -0.62 2.99 7.07
N ASP A 151 -1.78 3.22 7.69
CA ASP A 151 -1.84 3.66 9.08
C ASP A 151 -1.73 2.47 10.04
N GLU A 152 -0.52 1.93 10.13
CA GLU A 152 -0.22 0.75 10.93
C GLU A 152 -0.29 1.03 12.43
N VAL A 153 -0.03 2.27 12.86
CA VAL A 153 -0.13 2.65 14.27
C VAL A 153 -1.59 2.64 14.72
N ALA A 154 -2.47 3.26 13.96
CA ALA A 154 -3.90 3.23 14.25
C ALA A 154 -4.45 1.80 14.20
N ALA A 155 -4.05 0.99 13.21
CA ALA A 155 -4.48 -0.40 13.11
C ALA A 155 -4.05 -1.24 14.32
N GLY A 156 -2.82 -1.05 14.80
CA GLY A 156 -2.33 -1.70 16.02
C GLY A 156 -3.10 -1.29 17.27
N ALA A 157 -3.41 0.01 17.39
CA ALA A 157 -4.22 0.52 18.49
C ALA A 157 -5.66 -0.04 18.44
N ASP A 158 -6.28 -0.04 17.27
CA ASP A 158 -7.64 -0.56 17.11
C ASP A 158 -7.72 -2.07 17.35
N ALA A 159 -6.68 -2.82 16.97
CA ALA A 159 -6.59 -4.26 17.27
C ALA A 159 -6.51 -4.53 18.78
N ALA A 160 -5.66 -3.78 19.48
CA ALA A 160 -5.57 -3.89 20.94
C ALA A 160 -6.88 -3.48 21.64
N ARG A 161 -7.48 -2.39 21.20
CA ARG A 161 -8.77 -1.90 21.73
C ARG A 161 -9.86 -2.92 21.53
N LEU A 162 -9.98 -3.52 20.34
CA LEU A 162 -10.96 -4.58 20.07
C LEU A 162 -10.83 -5.74 21.07
N LEU A 163 -9.62 -6.22 21.35
CA LEU A 163 -9.41 -7.33 22.30
C LEU A 163 -9.74 -6.93 23.74
N VAL A 164 -9.28 -5.75 24.16
CA VAL A 164 -9.52 -5.26 25.54
C VAL A 164 -11.00 -5.00 25.79
N ASP A 165 -11.68 -4.35 24.85
CA ASP A 165 -13.13 -4.04 24.93
C ASP A 165 -13.98 -5.32 24.88
N SER A 166 -13.51 -6.36 24.16
CA SER A 166 -14.15 -7.69 24.17
C SER A 166 -13.82 -8.52 25.43
N GLY A 167 -13.21 -7.94 26.46
CA GLY A 167 -12.99 -8.57 27.74
C GLY A 167 -11.74 -9.45 27.85
N HIS A 168 -10.88 -9.50 26.84
CA HIS A 168 -9.64 -10.30 26.90
C HIS A 168 -8.61 -9.68 27.83
N ARG A 169 -7.92 -10.52 28.61
CA ARG A 169 -6.92 -10.09 29.60
C ARG A 169 -5.59 -10.84 29.50
N ARG A 170 -5.55 -11.99 28.85
CA ARG A 170 -4.37 -12.85 28.68
C ARG A 170 -3.98 -12.90 27.21
N ILE A 171 -3.49 -11.74 26.74
CA ILE A 171 -3.17 -11.50 25.33
C ILE A 171 -1.71 -11.84 25.07
N HIS A 172 -1.46 -12.65 24.06
CA HIS A 172 -0.12 -12.97 23.56
C HIS A 172 0.07 -12.40 22.14
N LEU A 173 1.24 -11.80 21.91
CA LEU A 173 1.64 -11.29 20.60
C LEU A 173 2.44 -12.35 19.84
N ILE A 174 2.07 -12.62 18.61
CA ILE A 174 2.70 -13.63 17.74
C ILE A 174 3.29 -12.96 16.51
N GLY A 175 4.61 -13.07 16.33
CA GLY A 175 5.34 -12.51 15.20
C GLY A 175 6.14 -11.25 15.51
N VAL A 176 6.10 -10.77 16.75
CA VAL A 176 6.79 -9.55 17.19
C VAL A 176 7.28 -9.70 18.63
N GLY A 177 8.34 -8.98 18.98
CA GLY A 177 8.80 -8.81 20.36
C GLY A 177 7.94 -7.81 21.14
N ASP A 178 8.39 -7.45 22.33
CA ASP A 178 7.73 -6.48 23.22
C ASP A 178 8.30 -5.05 23.10
N ASP A 179 9.39 -4.87 22.35
CA ASP A 179 10.03 -3.59 22.09
C ASP A 179 9.87 -3.20 20.61
N PRO A 180 9.22 -2.07 20.29
CA PRO A 180 9.09 -1.58 18.92
C PRO A 180 10.42 -1.32 18.21
N ALA A 181 11.50 -1.01 18.96
CA ALA A 181 12.82 -0.78 18.37
C ALA A 181 13.45 -2.05 17.78
N THR A 182 13.05 -3.21 18.26
CA THR A 182 13.57 -4.53 17.84
C THR A 182 12.47 -5.41 17.24
N ALA A 183 11.31 -4.85 16.96
CA ALA A 183 10.10 -5.61 16.61
C ALA A 183 10.26 -6.51 15.39
N HIS A 184 10.93 -6.01 14.34
CA HIS A 184 11.19 -6.78 13.12
C HIS A 184 12.32 -6.14 12.30
N PRO A 185 13.31 -6.91 11.80
CA PRO A 185 14.48 -6.35 11.12
C PRO A 185 14.20 -5.82 9.70
N PHE A 186 13.12 -6.25 9.05
CA PHE A 186 12.88 -6.00 7.62
C PHE A 186 11.67 -5.14 7.32
N GLY A 187 10.97 -4.59 8.33
CA GLY A 187 9.80 -3.79 8.04
C GLY A 187 9.33 -2.93 9.21
N LEU A 188 8.81 -1.75 8.88
CA LEU A 188 8.31 -0.82 9.88
C LEU A 188 6.91 -1.20 10.41
N ALA A 189 6.14 -1.98 9.65
CA ALA A 189 4.76 -2.35 10.00
C ALA A 189 4.65 -3.01 11.38
N ALA A 190 5.56 -3.97 11.68
CA ALA A 190 5.57 -4.65 12.99
C ALA A 190 5.78 -3.68 14.13
N ALA A 191 6.79 -2.78 14.01
CA ALA A 191 7.09 -1.77 15.02
C ALA A 191 5.94 -0.78 15.20
N GLN A 192 5.30 -0.37 14.12
CA GLN A 192 4.19 0.58 14.13
C GLN A 192 2.93 -0.04 14.72
N ARG A 193 2.53 -1.27 14.32
CA ARG A 193 1.42 -2.04 14.93
C ARG A 193 1.65 -2.25 16.41
N LEU A 194 2.86 -2.67 16.81
CA LEU A 194 3.21 -2.84 18.21
C LEU A 194 3.12 -1.54 19.00
N ARG A 195 3.64 -0.43 18.45
CA ARG A 195 3.56 0.89 19.09
C ARG A 195 2.10 1.28 19.37
N GLY A 196 1.22 1.13 18.37
CA GLY A 196 -0.21 1.40 18.54
C GLY A 196 -0.85 0.53 19.62
N ALA A 197 -0.58 -0.77 19.59
CA ALA A 197 -1.11 -1.71 20.59
C ALA A 197 -0.61 -1.39 22.01
N LEU A 198 0.68 -1.11 22.19
CA LEU A 198 1.26 -0.75 23.48
C LEU A 198 0.66 0.53 24.08
N THR A 199 0.31 1.51 23.22
CA THR A 199 -0.37 2.73 23.67
C THR A 199 -1.70 2.37 24.35
N VAL A 200 -2.52 1.55 23.70
CA VAL A 200 -3.82 1.13 24.26
C VAL A 200 -3.65 0.27 25.52
N PHE A 201 -2.69 -0.65 25.52
CA PHE A 201 -2.43 -1.47 26.71
C PHE A 201 -1.99 -0.62 27.91
N ALA A 202 -1.17 0.41 27.68
CA ALA A 202 -0.78 1.35 28.73
C ALA A 202 -1.97 2.17 29.24
N GLU A 203 -2.83 2.69 28.34
CA GLU A 203 -4.03 3.46 28.69
C GLU A 203 -5.04 2.65 29.52
N THR A 204 -5.16 1.35 29.22
CA THR A 204 -6.14 0.46 29.85
C THR A 204 -5.59 -0.33 31.04
N GLY A 205 -4.29 -0.20 31.33
CA GLY A 205 -3.61 -1.00 32.35
C GLY A 205 -3.45 -2.47 31.98
N GLN A 206 -3.72 -2.83 30.71
CA GLN A 206 -3.58 -4.19 30.22
C GLN A 206 -2.09 -4.53 30.02
N GLN A 207 -1.70 -5.72 30.48
CA GLN A 207 -0.35 -6.24 30.25
C GLN A 207 -0.34 -7.32 29.16
N ILE A 208 0.71 -7.31 28.33
CA ILE A 208 1.00 -8.42 27.42
C ILE A 208 1.54 -9.58 28.26
N VAL A 209 0.97 -10.78 28.11
CA VAL A 209 1.47 -11.96 28.83
C VAL A 209 2.79 -12.42 28.22
N SER A 210 2.88 -12.49 26.90
CA SER A 210 4.14 -12.73 26.21
C SER A 210 4.12 -12.17 24.79
N ALA A 211 5.31 -11.89 24.26
CA ALA A 211 5.55 -11.56 22.86
C ALA A 211 6.51 -12.59 22.27
N ARG A 212 6.20 -13.11 21.10
CA ARG A 212 6.96 -14.17 20.43
C ARG A 212 7.45 -13.68 19.06
N PRO A 213 8.69 -13.17 18.98
CA PRO A 213 9.24 -12.66 17.73
C PRO A 213 9.58 -13.77 16.74
N THR A 214 9.48 -13.46 15.46
CA THR A 214 10.04 -14.25 14.36
C THR A 214 10.34 -13.34 13.17
N VAL A 215 11.35 -13.69 12.40
CA VAL A 215 11.69 -12.99 11.15
C VAL A 215 10.90 -13.51 9.96
N GLN A 216 10.29 -14.68 10.06
CA GLN A 216 9.51 -15.30 8.99
C GLN A 216 8.02 -15.32 9.37
N TRP A 217 7.25 -14.45 8.78
CA TRP A 217 5.81 -14.39 9.02
C TRP A 217 5.06 -15.42 8.15
N LEU A 218 5.34 -16.70 8.38
CA LEU A 218 4.80 -17.84 7.65
C LEU A 218 4.03 -18.79 8.57
N PRO A 219 3.11 -19.62 8.05
CA PRO A 219 2.30 -20.50 8.87
C PRO A 219 3.09 -21.48 9.77
N PRO A 220 4.21 -22.09 9.32
CA PRO A 220 5.01 -22.93 10.22
C PRO A 220 5.54 -22.23 11.45
N GLU A 221 5.91 -20.93 11.32
CA GLU A 221 6.35 -20.14 12.46
C GLU A 221 5.20 -19.82 13.42
N GLY A 222 4.04 -19.46 12.90
CA GLY A 222 2.83 -19.26 13.70
C GLY A 222 2.47 -20.52 14.50
N PHE A 223 2.53 -21.68 13.85
CA PHE A 223 2.31 -22.97 14.49
C PHE A 223 3.32 -23.22 15.63
N ARG A 224 4.61 -23.05 15.36
CA ARG A 224 5.68 -23.27 16.33
C ARG A 224 5.52 -22.34 17.55
N LEU A 225 5.36 -21.04 17.31
CA LEU A 225 5.28 -20.03 18.37
C LEU A 225 4.06 -20.23 19.27
N VAL A 226 2.89 -20.55 18.68
CA VAL A 226 1.67 -20.81 19.46
C VAL A 226 1.78 -22.15 20.20
N SER A 227 2.40 -23.16 19.62
CA SER A 227 2.71 -24.42 20.32
C SER A 227 3.55 -24.16 21.56
N GLU A 228 4.61 -23.36 21.47
CA GLU A 228 5.45 -22.97 22.61
C GLU A 228 4.66 -22.22 23.70
N VAL A 229 3.73 -21.34 23.32
CA VAL A 229 2.84 -20.64 24.27
C VAL A 229 1.99 -21.66 25.03
N LEU A 230 1.33 -22.58 24.33
CA LEU A 230 0.45 -23.57 24.93
C LEU A 230 1.23 -24.57 25.80
N ASP A 231 2.41 -25.01 25.34
CA ASP A 231 3.26 -25.97 26.07
C ASP A 231 3.92 -25.37 27.33
N SER A 232 4.04 -24.02 27.38
CA SER A 232 4.55 -23.34 28.60
C SER A 232 3.59 -23.36 29.76
N GLY A 233 2.33 -23.76 29.56
CA GLY A 233 1.27 -23.71 30.59
C GLY A 233 0.78 -22.29 30.88
N ALA A 234 1.18 -21.29 30.07
CA ALA A 234 0.67 -19.93 30.24
C ALA A 234 -0.82 -19.85 29.90
N GLU A 235 -1.55 -19.11 30.72
CA GLU A 235 -2.96 -18.84 30.40
C GLU A 235 -3.06 -17.92 29.19
N VAL A 236 -3.92 -18.29 28.24
CA VAL A 236 -4.16 -17.54 27.00
C VAL A 236 -5.66 -17.42 26.76
N ASP A 237 -6.14 -16.23 26.48
CA ASP A 237 -7.51 -15.99 26.03
C ASP A 237 -7.58 -15.26 24.67
N ALA A 238 -6.47 -14.65 24.24
CA ALA A 238 -6.37 -14.07 22.90
C ALA A 238 -4.94 -14.14 22.34
N LEU A 239 -4.87 -14.35 21.03
CA LEU A 239 -3.66 -14.24 20.22
C LEU A 239 -3.82 -13.06 19.25
N LEU A 240 -2.91 -12.07 19.32
CA LEU A 240 -2.76 -11.04 18.31
C LEU A 240 -1.60 -11.43 17.40
N CYS A 241 -1.94 -11.97 16.24
CA CYS A 241 -0.99 -12.40 15.22
C CYS A 241 -0.67 -11.22 14.28
N LEU A 242 0.61 -10.97 14.01
CA LEU A 242 1.01 -9.79 13.21
C LEU A 242 0.68 -9.90 11.74
N ASN A 243 0.27 -11.09 11.25
CA ASN A 243 -0.36 -11.27 9.94
C ASN A 243 -1.21 -12.55 9.90
N ASP A 244 -2.04 -12.70 8.86
CA ASP A 244 -2.94 -13.83 8.67
C ASP A 244 -2.20 -15.16 8.48
N ARG A 245 -0.98 -15.16 7.93
CA ARG A 245 -0.18 -16.39 7.75
C ARG A 245 0.25 -16.96 9.10
N LEU A 246 0.69 -16.09 10.02
CA LEU A 246 0.95 -16.50 11.42
C LEU A 246 -0.33 -17.01 12.10
N ALA A 247 -1.46 -16.30 11.88
CA ALA A 247 -2.75 -16.72 12.42
C ALA A 247 -3.20 -18.08 11.88
N MET A 248 -2.92 -18.38 10.61
CA MET A 248 -3.18 -19.72 10.03
C MET A 248 -2.41 -20.81 10.79
N GLY A 249 -1.13 -20.57 11.09
CA GLY A 249 -0.33 -21.49 11.92
C GLY A 249 -0.88 -21.59 13.34
N ALA A 250 -1.32 -20.48 13.92
CA ALA A 250 -1.98 -20.46 15.23
C ALA A 250 -3.23 -21.36 15.27
N TYR A 251 -4.08 -21.26 14.24
CA TYR A 251 -5.25 -22.14 14.12
C TYR A 251 -4.88 -23.63 14.11
N GLN A 252 -3.83 -24.00 13.39
CA GLN A 252 -3.37 -25.39 13.35
C GLN A 252 -2.87 -25.86 14.72
N ALA A 253 -2.08 -25.05 15.43
CA ALA A 253 -1.56 -25.38 16.76
C ALA A 253 -2.68 -25.52 17.79
N LEU A 254 -3.68 -24.62 17.76
CA LEU A 254 -4.86 -24.68 18.63
C LEU A 254 -5.70 -25.93 18.32
N GLN A 255 -5.96 -26.22 17.05
CA GLN A 255 -6.74 -27.38 16.60
C GLN A 255 -6.11 -28.71 17.04
N GLU A 256 -4.79 -28.88 16.89
CA GLU A 256 -4.10 -30.10 17.31
C GLU A 256 -4.22 -30.36 18.83
N ARG A 257 -4.40 -29.31 19.62
CA ARG A 257 -4.57 -29.40 21.09
C ARG A 257 -6.03 -29.39 21.54
N GLY A 258 -6.99 -29.40 20.60
CA GLY A 258 -8.41 -29.37 20.90
C GLY A 258 -8.89 -28.02 21.50
N VAL A 259 -8.11 -26.96 21.37
CA VAL A 259 -8.45 -25.59 21.82
C VAL A 259 -9.35 -24.94 20.78
N ARG A 260 -10.52 -24.49 21.20
CA ARG A 260 -11.54 -23.97 20.28
C ARG A 260 -11.37 -22.47 20.07
N VAL A 261 -11.43 -22.05 18.81
CA VAL A 261 -11.52 -20.64 18.40
C VAL A 261 -12.99 -20.34 18.10
N PRO A 262 -13.59 -19.28 18.64
CA PRO A 262 -13.06 -18.32 19.60
C PRO A 262 -13.33 -18.70 21.05
N ASP A 263 -14.03 -19.82 21.33
CA ASP A 263 -14.62 -20.13 22.65
C ASP A 263 -13.56 -20.19 23.75
N ASP A 264 -12.44 -20.86 23.50
CA ASP A 264 -11.35 -20.99 24.46
C ASP A 264 -10.29 -19.89 24.24
N VAL A 265 -9.92 -19.62 22.98
CA VAL A 265 -8.92 -18.61 22.58
C VAL A 265 -9.40 -17.82 21.35
N SER A 266 -9.42 -16.51 21.46
CA SER A 266 -9.68 -15.61 20.34
C SER A 266 -8.41 -15.40 19.51
N VAL A 267 -8.57 -15.23 18.18
CA VAL A 267 -7.47 -14.94 17.25
C VAL A 267 -7.80 -13.71 16.43
N LEU A 268 -6.94 -12.71 16.47
CA LEU A 268 -7.03 -11.48 15.69
C LEU A 268 -5.75 -11.29 14.89
N SER A 269 -5.86 -10.76 13.67
CA SER A 269 -4.67 -10.55 12.83
C SER A 269 -4.76 -9.37 11.87
N PHE A 270 -3.85 -9.32 10.87
CA PHE A 270 -3.76 -8.29 9.84
C PHE A 270 -3.57 -8.93 8.46
N ASP A 271 -3.92 -8.22 7.41
CA ASP A 271 -3.76 -8.39 5.95
C ASP A 271 -5.07 -8.66 5.21
N ASP A 272 -6.03 -9.40 5.76
CA ASP A 272 -7.25 -9.89 5.10
C ASP A 272 -6.94 -10.68 3.81
N THR A 273 -6.00 -11.61 3.92
CA THR A 273 -5.68 -12.53 2.83
C THR A 273 -6.91 -13.37 2.45
N SER A 274 -6.93 -13.89 1.20
CA SER A 274 -8.09 -14.61 0.68
C SER A 274 -8.52 -15.81 1.56
N PHE A 275 -7.59 -16.48 2.22
CA PHE A 275 -7.88 -17.61 3.10
C PHE A 275 -8.44 -17.22 4.48
N ALA A 276 -8.29 -15.96 4.93
CA ALA A 276 -8.81 -15.50 6.22
C ALA A 276 -10.32 -15.80 6.37
N ARG A 277 -11.08 -15.63 5.28
CA ARG A 277 -12.51 -15.96 5.22
C ARG A 277 -12.81 -17.46 5.08
N TRP A 278 -11.82 -18.28 4.71
CA TRP A 278 -11.98 -19.72 4.53
C TRP A 278 -11.61 -20.54 5.76
N LEU A 279 -10.88 -19.94 6.72
CA LEU A 279 -10.65 -20.55 8.01
C LEU A 279 -11.99 -20.83 8.72
N ARG A 280 -11.99 -21.76 9.65
CA ARG A 280 -13.16 -22.13 10.45
C ARG A 280 -12.78 -22.15 11.94
N PRO A 281 -13.35 -21.16 12.68
CA PRO A 281 -14.18 -20.02 12.23
C PRO A 281 -13.42 -19.03 11.34
N GLY A 282 -14.15 -18.16 10.61
CA GLY A 282 -13.52 -17.13 9.78
C GLY A 282 -12.70 -16.15 10.62
N LEU A 283 -11.51 -15.80 10.16
CA LEU A 283 -10.54 -14.98 10.88
C LEU A 283 -10.91 -13.50 10.83
N THR A 284 -11.05 -12.87 12.00
CA THR A 284 -11.14 -11.41 12.17
C THR A 284 -9.76 -10.80 11.95
N THR A 285 -9.67 -9.79 11.09
CA THR A 285 -8.38 -9.24 10.64
C THR A 285 -8.52 -7.80 10.19
N PHE A 286 -7.46 -7.01 10.28
CA PHE A 286 -7.38 -5.68 9.71
C PHE A 286 -6.89 -5.77 8.27
N ALA A 287 -7.71 -5.36 7.31
CA ALA A 287 -7.40 -5.50 5.89
C ALA A 287 -6.31 -4.53 5.45
N PHE A 288 -5.23 -5.04 4.86
CA PHE A 288 -4.22 -4.19 4.25
C PHE A 288 -4.79 -3.47 3.02
N PRO A 289 -4.79 -2.12 2.98
CA PRO A 289 -5.61 -1.36 2.04
C PRO A 289 -4.94 -1.15 0.68
N GLN A 290 -4.45 -2.23 0.04
CA GLN A 290 -3.61 -2.19 -1.17
C GLN A 290 -4.19 -1.30 -2.26
N ARG A 291 -5.48 -1.48 -2.60
CA ARG A 291 -6.12 -0.72 -3.69
C ARG A 291 -6.27 0.77 -3.35
N ALA A 292 -6.55 1.08 -2.08
CA ALA A 292 -6.64 2.47 -1.61
C ALA A 292 -5.25 3.13 -1.60
N LEU A 293 -4.21 2.42 -1.19
CA LEU A 293 -2.82 2.88 -1.23
C LEU A 293 -2.40 3.24 -2.66
N GLY A 294 -2.60 2.34 -3.62
CA GLY A 294 -2.28 2.61 -5.02
C GLY A 294 -3.07 3.77 -5.61
N ARG A 295 -4.36 3.88 -5.27
CA ARG A 295 -5.21 5.01 -5.66
C ARG A 295 -4.67 6.32 -5.10
N ALA A 296 -4.43 6.38 -3.79
CA ALA A 296 -3.91 7.57 -3.12
C ALA A 296 -2.56 8.01 -3.70
N ALA A 297 -1.64 7.06 -3.98
CA ALA A 297 -0.36 7.39 -4.57
C ALA A 297 -0.48 8.00 -5.97
N ALA A 298 -1.39 7.48 -6.81
CA ALA A 298 -1.64 8.04 -8.14
C ALA A 298 -2.32 9.42 -8.05
N ASP A 299 -3.28 9.59 -7.14
CA ASP A 299 -3.96 10.88 -6.93
C ASP A 299 -2.96 11.95 -6.47
N GLU A 300 -2.14 11.65 -5.46
CA GLU A 300 -1.10 12.57 -4.97
C GLU A 300 -0.08 12.92 -6.06
N LEU A 301 0.33 11.95 -6.87
CA LEU A 301 1.26 12.20 -7.97
C LEU A 301 0.65 13.11 -9.03
N ILE A 302 -0.60 12.86 -9.44
CA ILE A 302 -1.27 13.69 -10.44
C ILE A 302 -1.47 15.10 -9.89
N ASP A 303 -1.85 15.25 -8.62
CA ASP A 303 -2.00 16.56 -7.98
C ASP A 303 -0.66 17.30 -7.88
N LEU A 304 0.45 16.60 -7.66
CA LEU A 304 1.80 17.16 -7.68
C LEU A 304 2.16 17.69 -9.09
N ILE A 305 1.89 16.90 -10.13
CA ILE A 305 2.12 17.25 -11.53
C ILE A 305 1.27 18.47 -11.93
N GLU A 306 -0.03 18.46 -11.64
CA GLU A 306 -0.97 19.51 -12.03
C GLU A 306 -0.73 20.85 -11.31
N ARG A 307 -0.16 20.79 -10.10
CA ARG A 307 0.31 22.00 -9.38
C ARG A 307 1.60 22.57 -9.93
N GLY A 308 2.29 21.87 -10.83
CA GLY A 308 3.60 22.30 -11.35
C GLY A 308 4.67 22.36 -10.28
N ALA A 309 4.52 21.61 -9.19
CA ALA A 309 5.46 21.61 -8.08
C ALA A 309 6.80 20.99 -8.54
N ALA A 310 7.89 21.66 -8.17
CA ALA A 310 9.24 21.17 -8.42
C ALA A 310 9.45 19.82 -7.68
N THR A 311 10.29 19.00 -8.24
CA THR A 311 10.54 17.60 -7.93
C THR A 311 11.04 17.34 -6.53
N VAL A 312 11.38 18.10 -5.68
CA VAL A 312 11.73 17.96 -4.25
C VAL A 312 11.82 19.36 -3.66
N GLY A 313 10.88 19.71 -2.80
CA GLY A 313 10.75 21.07 -2.32
C GLY A 313 11.42 21.30 -0.97
N SER A 314 11.95 22.49 -0.78
CA SER A 314 12.53 22.99 0.46
C SER A 314 11.45 23.62 1.36
N SER A 315 10.42 22.90 1.72
CA SER A 315 9.45 23.33 2.75
C SER A 315 9.38 22.26 3.84
N ALA A 316 8.80 22.62 4.99
CA ALA A 316 8.69 21.70 6.13
C ALA A 316 8.16 20.31 5.70
N PRO A 317 8.66 19.21 6.29
CA PRO A 317 8.32 17.85 5.87
C PRO A 317 6.82 17.67 5.77
N THR A 318 6.36 17.31 4.58
CA THR A 318 4.94 17.07 4.32
C THR A 318 4.49 15.84 5.11
N ALA A 319 3.43 15.97 5.90
CA ALA A 319 2.87 14.84 6.62
C ALA A 319 2.52 13.72 5.61
N ALA A 320 2.84 12.47 5.96
CA ALA A 320 2.48 11.34 5.13
C ALA A 320 0.96 11.22 5.00
N HIS A 321 0.48 10.90 3.79
CA HIS A 321 -0.90 10.50 3.58
C HIS A 321 -1.09 9.09 4.15
N LEU A 322 -1.74 8.99 5.31
CA LEU A 322 -2.00 7.72 5.97
C LEU A 322 -3.31 7.10 5.49
N VAL A 323 -3.24 5.86 5.03
CA VAL A 323 -4.41 5.10 4.56
C VAL A 323 -4.83 4.09 5.63
N PRO A 324 -6.06 4.19 6.18
CA PRO A 324 -6.49 3.33 7.28
C PRO A 324 -6.64 1.86 6.84
N LEU A 325 -6.38 0.94 7.77
CA LEU A 325 -6.63 -0.49 7.62
C LEU A 325 -8.02 -0.84 8.17
N PRO A 326 -9.02 -1.09 7.33
CA PRO A 326 -10.37 -1.39 7.82
C PRO A 326 -10.45 -2.76 8.48
N LEU A 327 -11.13 -2.83 9.63
CA LEU A 327 -11.46 -4.09 10.31
C LEU A 327 -12.40 -4.95 9.45
N ARG A 328 -12.09 -6.23 9.35
CA ARG A 328 -12.95 -7.30 8.83
C ARG A 328 -13.37 -8.20 9.98
N LEU A 329 -14.42 -7.80 10.67
CA LEU A 329 -14.98 -8.58 11.77
C LEU A 329 -15.57 -9.88 11.23
N ARG A 330 -15.15 -11.01 11.82
CA ARG A 330 -15.62 -12.37 11.54
C ARG A 330 -15.87 -13.09 12.87
N ALA A 331 -15.65 -14.40 12.90
CA ALA A 331 -16.07 -15.22 14.02
C ALA A 331 -14.90 -15.71 14.91
N SER A 332 -13.69 -15.15 14.77
CA SER A 332 -12.52 -15.62 15.54
C SER A 332 -12.24 -14.85 16.82
N VAL A 333 -13.04 -13.84 17.14
CA VAL A 333 -12.95 -13.07 18.40
C VAL A 333 -14.27 -13.19 19.11
N ALA A 334 -14.24 -13.70 20.35
CA ALA A 334 -15.39 -13.79 21.24
C ALA A 334 -15.58 -12.49 22.02
N ASP A 335 -16.83 -12.16 22.33
CA ASP A 335 -17.16 -11.20 23.35
C ASP A 335 -17.18 -11.92 24.71
N ARG A 336 -16.37 -11.44 25.67
CA ARG A 336 -16.21 -11.99 27.03
C ARG A 336 -16.62 -10.98 28.10
N THR A 337 -17.26 -9.85 27.69
CA THR A 337 -17.78 -8.83 28.62
C THR A 337 -19.04 -9.25 29.36
#